data_16645238b7927a0b86a4fb3d26698909
#
_entry.id   16645238b7927a0b86a4fb3d26698909
#
_cell.length_a   1.000
_cell.length_b   1.000
_cell.length_c   1.000
_cell.angle_alpha   90.00
_cell.angle_beta   90.00
_cell.angle_gamma   90.00
#
_symmetry.space_group_name_H-M   'P 1'
#
loop_
_entity.id
_entity.type
_entity.pdbx_description
1 polymer ?
#
loop_
_entity_poly.entity_id
_entity_poly.type
_entity_poly.pdbx_seq_one_letter_code
_entity_poly.pdbx_strand_id
1 'polypeptide(L)'
;MTAHDSRGPRSGPLPVIAPRGEFDLDSLAPLKAQIDAAVAAHGGVVLDAGGITFADSSFLGLLLATHQHADLRIAAPSSTVVRLFSVVGADTVLCVHPTVQDALSAA
;
A
#
# COMPACT_ATOMS: atom_id res chain seq x y z
N MET A 1 -25.98 10.04 9.99
CA MET A 1 -25.45 9.69 9.76
C MET A 1 -25.13 9.16 9.15
N THR A 2 -25.19 9.38 9.09
CA THR A 2 -24.76 8.98 8.54
C THR A 2 -24.39 8.27 7.97
N ALA A 3 -24.64 8.34 7.91
CA ALA A 3 -24.13 7.68 7.48
C ALA A 3 -23.74 7.07 7.02
N HIS A 4 -23.91 7.19 7.16
CA HIS A 4 -23.28 6.64 6.75
C HIS A 4 -22.44 6.10 6.09
N ASP A 5 -22.64 6.28 5.99
CA ASP A 5 -21.48 6.06 5.31
C ASP A 5 -20.54 5.14 6.03
N SER A 6 -20.59 3.96 5.62
CA SER A 6 -19.90 2.94 6.32
C SER A 6 -18.42 3.14 6.33
N ARG A 7 -17.86 3.86 5.35
CA ARG A 7 -16.49 4.09 5.47
C ARG A 7 -16.24 5.49 5.80
N GLY A 8 -17.24 6.09 6.04
CA GLY A 8 -17.25 7.44 6.41
C GLY A 8 -16.33 7.64 7.49
N PRO A 9 -16.11 8.67 8.06
CA PRO A 9 -14.81 9.08 8.51
C PRO A 9 -14.12 7.96 9.24
N ARG A 10 -12.95 7.68 8.82
CA ARG A 10 -12.12 6.75 9.53
C ARG A 10 -11.71 7.36 10.84
N SER A 11 -11.59 6.53 11.84
CA SER A 11 -11.15 6.97 13.14
C SER A 11 -9.64 7.05 13.14
N GLY A 12 -9.12 8.22 12.96
CA GLY A 12 -7.71 8.43 13.05
C GLY A 12 -6.96 8.05 11.77
N PRO A 13 -5.65 8.04 11.83
CA PRO A 13 -4.81 7.82 10.65
C PRO A 13 -4.90 6.37 10.18
N LEU A 14 -4.55 6.17 8.92
CA LEU A 14 -4.46 4.83 8.36
C LEU A 14 -3.35 4.04 9.06
N PRO A 15 -3.53 2.73 9.17
CA PRO A 15 -2.45 1.89 9.71
C PRO A 15 -1.28 1.85 8.75
N VAL A 16 -0.08 1.65 9.30
CA VAL A 16 1.14 1.54 8.52
C VAL A 16 1.63 0.10 8.61
N ILE A 17 1.92 -0.49 7.45
CA ILE A 17 2.55 -1.80 7.36
C ILE A 17 3.91 -1.59 6.72
N ALA A 18 4.96 -2.17 7.30
CA ALA A 18 6.33 -1.98 6.82
C ALA A 18 6.96 -3.34 6.50
N PRO A 19 6.59 -3.96 5.37
CA PRO A 19 7.16 -5.25 5.00
C PRO A 19 8.64 -5.12 4.67
N ARG A 20 9.41 -6.14 4.96
CA ARG A 20 10.84 -6.14 4.73
C ARG A 20 11.25 -7.40 3.98
N GLY A 21 12.22 -7.26 3.10
CA GLY A 21 12.78 -8.39 2.39
C GLY A 21 12.19 -8.58 1.00
N GLU A 22 12.02 -9.81 0.60
CA GLU A 22 11.66 -10.18 -0.77
C GLU A 22 10.19 -10.56 -0.84
N PHE A 23 9.54 -10.09 -1.90
CA PHE A 23 8.12 -10.37 -2.11
C PHE A 23 7.90 -10.85 -3.54
N ASP A 24 7.81 -12.16 -3.68
CA ASP A 24 7.46 -12.82 -4.93
C ASP A 24 6.15 -13.59 -4.72
N LEU A 25 5.74 -14.33 -5.73
CA LEU A 25 4.49 -15.06 -5.68
C LEU A 25 4.41 -15.99 -4.46
N ASP A 26 5.52 -16.62 -4.09
CA ASP A 26 5.52 -17.59 -3.00
C ASP A 26 5.53 -16.97 -1.61
N SER A 27 5.99 -15.73 -1.50
CA SER A 27 6.12 -15.06 -0.19
C SER A 27 5.07 -13.98 0.04
N LEU A 28 4.12 -13.82 -0.87
CA LEU A 28 3.21 -12.70 -0.85
C LEU A 28 2.03 -12.88 0.11
N ALA A 29 1.63 -14.10 0.41
CA ALA A 29 0.40 -14.36 1.16
C ALA A 29 0.33 -13.67 2.53
N PRO A 30 1.39 -13.66 3.35
CA PRO A 30 1.30 -12.98 4.63
C PRO A 30 1.08 -11.47 4.48
N LEU A 31 1.72 -10.86 3.49
CA LEU A 31 1.53 -9.42 3.24
C LEU A 31 0.11 -9.15 2.77
N LYS A 32 -0.41 -9.98 1.88
CA LYS A 32 -1.78 -9.82 1.42
C LYS A 32 -2.77 -9.88 2.59
N ALA A 33 -2.56 -10.82 3.52
CA ALA A 33 -3.43 -10.96 4.68
C ALA A 33 -3.37 -9.70 5.56
N GLN A 34 -2.19 -9.11 5.75
CA GLN A 34 -2.05 -7.89 6.53
C GLN A 34 -2.76 -6.71 5.86
N ILE A 35 -2.59 -6.58 4.56
CA ILE A 35 -3.24 -5.52 3.81
C ILE A 35 -4.77 -5.68 3.86
N ASP A 36 -5.26 -6.89 3.63
CA ASP A 36 -6.69 -7.14 3.65
C ASP A 36 -7.30 -6.81 5.02
N ALA A 37 -6.60 -7.17 6.10
CA ALA A 37 -7.07 -6.87 7.44
C ALA A 37 -7.12 -5.37 7.69
N ALA A 38 -6.10 -4.63 7.26
CA ALA A 38 -6.06 -3.19 7.42
C ALA A 38 -7.19 -2.51 6.63
N VAL A 39 -7.40 -2.95 5.40
CA VAL A 39 -8.46 -2.42 4.56
C VAL A 39 -9.83 -2.71 5.16
N ALA A 40 -10.04 -3.91 5.67
CA ALA A 40 -11.32 -4.27 6.28
C ALA A 40 -11.61 -3.42 7.52
N ALA A 41 -10.58 -3.12 8.31
CA ALA A 41 -10.76 -2.39 9.56
C ALA A 41 -10.77 -0.87 9.37
N HIS A 42 -10.04 -0.35 8.39
CA HIS A 42 -9.80 1.09 8.28
C HIS A 42 -10.12 1.68 6.91
N GLY A 43 -10.41 0.88 5.92
CA GLY A 43 -10.69 1.34 4.56
C GLY A 43 -9.45 1.63 3.75
N GLY A 44 -8.27 1.47 4.31
CA GLY A 44 -7.03 1.74 3.63
C GLY A 44 -5.82 1.41 4.46
N VAL A 45 -4.66 1.67 3.90
CA VAL A 45 -3.38 1.34 4.55
C VAL A 45 -2.26 2.15 3.91
N VAL A 46 -1.27 2.51 4.72
CA VAL A 46 -0.01 3.05 4.24
C VAL A 46 1.00 1.91 4.22
N LEU A 47 1.57 1.65 3.07
CA LEU A 47 2.58 0.62 2.91
C LEU A 47 3.95 1.28 2.86
N ASP A 48 4.73 1.12 3.92
CA ASP A 48 6.10 1.60 3.96
C ASP A 48 6.97 0.61 3.20
N ALA A 49 7.37 0.96 2.00
CA ALA A 49 8.07 0.07 1.09
C ALA A 49 9.58 0.23 1.13
N GLY A 50 10.10 0.91 2.14
CA GLY A 50 11.53 1.19 2.23
C GLY A 50 12.39 -0.03 2.54
N GLY A 51 11.83 -1.05 3.17
CA GLY A 51 12.56 -2.27 3.50
C GLY A 51 12.46 -3.38 2.46
N ILE A 52 11.81 -3.14 1.34
CA ILE A 52 11.63 -4.16 0.31
C ILE A 52 12.88 -4.24 -0.55
N THR A 53 13.51 -5.41 -0.60
CA THR A 53 14.75 -5.63 -1.33
C THR A 53 14.54 -6.32 -2.67
N PHE A 54 13.40 -6.98 -2.86
CA PHE A 54 13.03 -7.60 -4.12
C PHE A 54 11.50 -7.65 -4.21
N ALA A 55 10.98 -7.36 -5.40
CA ALA A 55 9.55 -7.47 -5.65
C ALA A 55 9.34 -7.75 -7.13
N ASP A 56 8.34 -8.57 -7.45
CA ASP A 56 8.04 -8.94 -8.82
C ASP A 56 6.63 -8.49 -9.20
N SER A 57 6.15 -8.97 -10.35
CA SER A 57 4.85 -8.58 -10.85
C SER A 57 3.70 -9.06 -9.96
N SER A 58 3.90 -10.11 -9.17
CA SER A 58 2.86 -10.56 -8.23
C SER A 58 2.65 -9.53 -7.13
N PHE A 59 3.72 -8.97 -6.60
CA PHE A 59 3.65 -7.88 -5.63
C PHE A 59 2.93 -6.67 -6.24
N LEU A 60 3.34 -6.30 -7.44
CA LEU A 60 2.71 -5.18 -8.13
C LEU A 60 1.22 -5.41 -8.34
N GLY A 61 0.84 -6.63 -8.76
CA GLY A 61 -0.56 -6.98 -8.95
C GLY A 61 -1.38 -6.84 -7.69
N LEU A 62 -0.82 -7.23 -6.54
CA LEU A 62 -1.49 -7.05 -5.26
C LEU A 62 -1.76 -5.56 -4.98
N LEU A 63 -0.76 -4.71 -5.21
CA LEU A 63 -0.93 -3.29 -4.96
C LEU A 63 -1.97 -2.66 -5.89
N LEU A 64 -1.94 -3.01 -7.16
CA LEU A 64 -2.89 -2.47 -8.12
C LEU A 64 -4.32 -2.92 -7.79
N ALA A 65 -4.49 -4.18 -7.42
CA ALA A 65 -5.80 -4.68 -7.04
C ALA A 65 -6.33 -3.98 -5.78
N THR A 66 -5.47 -3.78 -4.79
CA THR A 66 -5.84 -3.09 -3.57
C THR A 66 -6.23 -1.65 -3.87
N HIS A 67 -5.45 -0.98 -4.71
CA HIS A 67 -5.71 0.41 -5.07
C HIS A 67 -7.09 0.61 -5.69
N GLN A 68 -7.61 -0.39 -6.38
CA GLN A 68 -8.89 -0.28 -7.06
C GLN A 68 -10.08 -0.21 -6.11
N HIS A 69 -9.93 -0.67 -4.87
CA HIS A 69 -11.07 -0.71 -3.95
C HIS A 69 -10.77 -0.15 -2.56
N ALA A 70 -9.57 0.38 -2.34
CA ALA A 70 -9.18 0.87 -1.02
C ALA A 70 -8.24 2.05 -1.14
N ASP A 71 -8.06 2.76 -0.03
CA ASP A 71 -7.12 3.87 0.04
C ASP A 71 -5.74 3.31 0.34
N LEU A 72 -5.01 2.98 -0.72
CA LEU A 72 -3.65 2.46 -0.62
C LEU A 72 -2.66 3.58 -0.88
N ARG A 73 -1.75 3.81 0.05
CA ARG A 73 -0.68 4.80 -0.09
C ARG A 73 0.65 4.10 0.09
N ILE A 74 1.54 4.29 -0.88
CA ILE A 74 2.89 3.72 -0.86
C ILE A 74 3.83 4.79 -0.33
N ALA A 75 4.60 4.48 0.69
CA ALA A 75 5.49 5.45 1.32
C ALA A 75 6.95 5.00 1.24
N ALA A 76 7.82 5.96 1.05
CA ALA A 76 9.27 5.76 1.14
C ALA A 76 9.77 4.56 0.32
N PRO A 77 9.36 4.39 -0.94
CA PRO A 77 9.71 3.18 -1.68
C PRO A 77 11.22 3.03 -1.83
N SER A 78 11.71 1.81 -1.65
CA SER A 78 13.10 1.49 -1.91
C SER A 78 13.42 1.68 -3.39
N SER A 79 14.71 1.73 -3.72
CA SER A 79 15.11 1.86 -5.12
C SER A 79 14.59 0.71 -5.98
N THR A 80 14.50 -0.49 -5.41
CA THR A 80 13.95 -1.65 -6.10
C THR A 80 12.48 -1.41 -6.46
N VAL A 81 11.70 -0.90 -5.52
CA VAL A 81 10.27 -0.65 -5.75
C VAL A 81 10.09 0.51 -6.73
N VAL A 82 10.88 1.56 -6.59
CA VAL A 82 10.82 2.69 -7.53
C VAL A 82 11.06 2.20 -8.95
N ARG A 83 12.08 1.38 -9.14
CA ARG A 83 12.40 0.84 -10.46
C ARG A 83 11.27 -0.02 -11.01
N LEU A 84 10.71 -0.90 -10.19
CA LEU A 84 9.60 -1.75 -10.61
C LEU A 84 8.43 -0.91 -11.09
N PHE A 85 8.04 0.10 -10.31
CA PHE A 85 6.93 0.97 -10.68
C PHE A 85 7.22 1.74 -11.97
N SER A 86 8.42 2.25 -12.10
CA SER A 86 8.82 3.06 -13.25
C SER A 86 8.78 2.26 -14.55
N VAL A 87 9.25 1.01 -14.50
CA VAL A 87 9.32 0.17 -15.70
C VAL A 87 7.93 -0.10 -16.28
N VAL A 88 6.93 -0.26 -15.42
CA VAL A 88 5.58 -0.61 -15.87
C VAL A 88 4.62 0.57 -15.83
N GLY A 89 5.09 1.75 -15.43
CA GLY A 89 4.22 2.92 -15.36
C GLY A 89 3.27 2.95 -14.18
N ALA A 90 3.47 2.10 -13.18
CA ALA A 90 2.57 2.02 -12.03
C ALA A 90 2.64 3.28 -11.15
N ASP A 91 3.72 4.02 -11.22
CA ASP A 91 3.88 5.27 -10.47
C ASP A 91 2.89 6.36 -10.93
N THR A 92 2.30 6.21 -12.10
CA THR A 92 1.25 7.13 -12.57
C THR A 92 -0.13 6.73 -12.07
N VAL A 93 -0.29 5.53 -11.54
CA VAL A 93 -1.57 5.00 -11.06
C VAL A 93 -1.62 4.97 -9.55
N LEU A 94 -0.55 4.50 -8.91
CA LEU A 94 -0.48 4.35 -7.46
C LEU A 94 -0.15 5.69 -6.79
N CYS A 95 -0.64 5.86 -5.56
CA CYS A 95 -0.32 7.04 -4.77
C CYS A 95 0.99 6.80 -4.04
N VAL A 96 2.04 7.44 -4.49
CA VAL A 96 3.39 7.25 -3.94
C VAL A 96 3.84 8.52 -3.24
N HIS A 97 4.35 8.37 -2.03
CA HIS A 97 4.81 9.48 -1.20
C HIS A 97 6.25 9.26 -0.78
N PRO A 98 7.04 10.33 -0.64
CA PRO A 98 8.46 10.17 -0.30
C PRO A 98 8.69 9.67 1.12
N THR A 99 7.75 9.91 2.03
CA THR A 99 7.90 9.47 3.42
C THR A 99 6.58 8.94 3.96
N VAL A 100 6.67 8.17 5.05
CA VAL A 100 5.47 7.72 5.76
C VAL A 100 4.66 8.92 6.27
N GLN A 101 5.34 9.94 6.78
CA GLN A 101 4.68 11.14 7.28
C GLN A 101 3.86 11.81 6.19
N ASP A 102 4.43 11.96 5.00
CA ASP A 102 3.70 12.55 3.89
C ASP A 102 2.49 11.70 3.49
N ALA A 103 2.63 10.39 3.51
CA ALA A 103 1.52 9.49 3.18
C ALA A 103 0.39 9.61 4.19
N LEU A 104 0.72 9.70 5.48
CA LEU A 104 -0.28 9.82 6.53
C LEU A 104 -0.99 11.16 6.48
N SER A 105 -0.29 12.21 6.05
CA SER A 105 -0.84 13.56 6.01
C SER A 105 -1.65 13.84 4.75
N ALA A 106 -1.58 12.98 3.76
CA ALA A 106 -2.29 13.18 2.50
C ALA A 106 -3.79 13.10 2.72
N ALA A 107 -4.51 13.96 2.03
CA ALA A 107 -5.97 14.03 2.18
C ALA A 107 -6.66 12.98 1.33
#